data_5467f1a5aadd43b0eec48c34175b3b29
#
_entry.id   5467f1a5aadd43b0eec48c34175b3b29
#
_cell.length_a   1.000
_cell.length_b   1.000
_cell.length_c   1.000
_cell.angle_alpha   90.00
_cell.angle_beta   90.00
_cell.angle_gamma   90.00
#
_symmetry.space_group_name_H-M   'P 1'
#
loop_
_entity.id
_entity.type
_entity.pdbx_description
1 polymer ?
#
loop_
_entity_poly.entity_id
_entity_poly.type
_entity_poly.pdbx_seq_one_letter_code
_entity_poly.pdbx_strand_id
1 'polypeptide(L)'
;SDVYKRQMGFDAFGMPAENAAIQHGIAPVKWTYSNIDNMTRQQKELGLSYDWDRKVLTCSEDYYKHTQKLFEIFYKKGLAYKKEAKVNWCNSCHTVLANEQVEEGKCWRCKNPVVKKDLSQWFLKITAYADRLLADLDHMPGWPERVKTMQRNWIGRSTGTQFSFTVEGMDEQIPVYTTRVDTVYGVTYMVLA
;
A
#
# COMPACT_ATOMS: atom_id res chain seq x y z
N SER A 1 -15.07 33.48 -3.89
CA SER A 1 -14.21 33.87 -2.77
C SER A 1 -13.45 32.65 -2.27
N ASP A 2 -12.16 32.66 -2.46
CA ASP A 2 -11.27 31.59 -1.98
C ASP A 2 -11.23 31.64 -0.46
N VAL A 3 -12.07 30.84 0.16
CA VAL A 3 -11.98 30.60 1.60
C VAL A 3 -10.75 29.71 1.79
N TYR A 4 -9.65 30.30 2.21
CA TYR A 4 -8.47 29.56 2.65
C TYR A 4 -8.86 28.67 3.82
N LYS A 5 -8.98 27.38 3.58
CA LYS A 5 -9.26 26.40 4.61
C LYS A 5 -7.96 26.11 5.37
N ARG A 6 -7.78 26.72 6.52
CA ARG A 6 -6.68 26.41 7.44
C ARG A 6 -7.16 25.45 8.52
N GLN A 7 -7.38 24.20 8.12
CA GLN A 7 -7.80 23.15 9.03
C GLN A 7 -6.59 22.36 9.52
N MET A 8 -6.67 21.85 10.77
CA MET A 8 -5.77 20.83 11.29
C MET A 8 -6.46 19.47 11.18
N GLY A 9 -5.76 18.48 10.62
CA GLY A 9 -6.20 17.10 10.58
C GLY A 9 -5.27 16.20 11.37
N PHE A 10 -5.86 15.22 12.07
CA PHE A 10 -5.13 14.18 12.78
C PHE A 10 -5.44 12.83 12.12
N ASP A 11 -4.39 12.19 11.56
CA ASP A 11 -4.46 10.82 11.07
C ASP A 11 -4.33 9.87 12.27
N ALA A 12 -5.46 9.49 12.80
CA ALA A 12 -5.57 8.93 14.15
C ALA A 12 -5.83 7.41 14.17
N PHE A 13 -5.93 6.76 13.01
CA PHE A 13 -5.94 5.30 12.91
C PHE A 13 -4.53 4.74 12.78
N GLY A 14 -4.34 3.53 13.24
CA GLY A 14 -3.17 2.75 12.94
C GLY A 14 -2.49 2.10 14.14
N MET A 15 -1.57 1.20 13.83
CA MET A 15 -0.83 0.38 14.80
C MET A 15 0.02 1.18 15.80
N PRO A 16 0.61 2.35 15.49
CA PRO A 16 1.38 3.09 16.49
C PRO A 16 0.56 3.46 17.73
N ALA A 17 -0.67 3.96 17.52
CA ALA A 17 -1.57 4.31 18.62
C ALA A 17 -2.03 3.07 19.39
N GLU A 18 -2.38 1.99 18.69
CA GLU A 18 -2.79 0.72 19.31
C GLU A 18 -1.68 0.11 20.17
N ASN A 19 -0.45 0.05 19.67
CA ASN A 19 0.67 -0.50 20.41
C ASN A 19 1.03 0.34 21.63
N ALA A 20 1.02 1.67 21.51
CA ALA A 20 1.24 2.53 22.65
C ALA A 20 0.16 2.33 23.71
N ALA A 21 -1.09 2.21 23.31
CA ALA A 21 -2.20 1.92 24.21
C ALA A 21 -2.03 0.59 24.94
N ILE A 22 -1.61 -0.46 24.22
CA ILE A 22 -1.29 -1.77 24.83
C ILE A 22 -0.15 -1.65 25.84
N GLN A 23 0.95 -0.96 25.47
CA GLN A 23 2.11 -0.77 26.37
C GLN A 23 1.75 -0.03 27.66
N HIS A 24 0.83 0.91 27.58
CA HIS A 24 0.38 1.70 28.72
C HIS A 24 -0.85 1.12 29.45
N GLY A 25 -1.41 -0.01 28.97
CA GLY A 25 -2.61 -0.62 29.53
C GLY A 25 -3.86 0.24 29.45
N ILE A 26 -3.96 1.07 28.39
CA ILE A 26 -5.04 2.03 28.17
C ILE A 26 -5.80 1.64 26.89
N ALA A 27 -7.11 1.89 26.84
CA ALA A 27 -7.88 1.68 25.62
C ALA A 27 -7.37 2.59 24.48
N PRO A 28 -7.19 2.08 23.23
CA PRO A 28 -6.66 2.84 22.10
C PRO A 28 -7.41 4.17 21.85
N VAL A 29 -8.73 4.16 21.95
CA VAL A 29 -9.56 5.36 21.80
C VAL A 29 -9.18 6.43 22.81
N LYS A 30 -9.03 6.07 24.10
CA LYS A 30 -8.68 7.00 25.16
C LYS A 30 -7.27 7.58 24.95
N TRP A 31 -6.33 6.72 24.60
CA TRP A 31 -4.95 7.14 24.26
C TRP A 31 -4.93 8.13 23.10
N THR A 32 -5.61 7.81 22.00
CA THR A 32 -5.65 8.62 20.79
C THR A 32 -6.24 10.00 21.05
N TYR A 33 -7.41 10.10 21.70
CA TYR A 33 -8.04 11.39 21.98
C TYR A 33 -7.22 12.24 22.96
N SER A 34 -6.61 11.63 23.99
CA SER A 34 -5.72 12.32 24.90
C SER A 34 -4.51 12.94 24.19
N ASN A 35 -3.92 12.21 23.22
CA ASN A 35 -2.82 12.75 22.42
C ASN A 35 -3.27 13.86 21.47
N ILE A 36 -4.43 13.76 20.84
CA ILE A 36 -5.00 14.81 19.99
C ILE A 36 -5.19 16.12 20.80
N ASP A 37 -5.72 16.01 22.00
CA ASP A 37 -5.93 17.17 22.88
C ASP A 37 -4.60 17.80 23.30
N ASN A 38 -3.61 16.98 23.67
CA ASN A 38 -2.28 17.46 24.01
C ASN A 38 -1.60 18.14 22.82
N MET A 39 -1.61 17.53 21.64
CA MET A 39 -1.04 18.09 20.41
C MET A 39 -1.75 19.38 20.01
N THR A 40 -3.08 19.45 20.14
CA THR A 40 -3.87 20.65 19.89
C THR A 40 -3.45 21.79 20.83
N ARG A 41 -3.27 21.50 22.11
CA ARG A 41 -2.79 22.47 23.10
C ARG A 41 -1.40 23.01 22.73
N GLN A 42 -0.45 22.12 22.46
CA GLN A 42 0.92 22.49 22.08
C GLN A 42 0.95 23.35 20.82
N GLN A 43 0.16 23.03 19.80
CA GLN A 43 0.09 23.80 18.56
C GLN A 43 -0.52 25.18 18.78
N LYS A 44 -1.50 25.31 19.67
CA LYS A 44 -2.05 26.63 20.08
C LYS A 44 -1.01 27.45 20.82
N GLU A 45 -0.23 26.86 21.71
CA GLU A 45 0.87 27.52 22.43
C GLU A 45 1.96 28.03 21.49
N LEU A 46 2.22 27.30 20.38
CA LEU A 46 3.12 27.74 19.31
C LEU A 46 2.54 28.86 18.44
N GLY A 47 1.29 29.29 18.68
CA GLY A 47 0.65 30.36 17.92
C GLY A 47 0.18 29.94 16.53
N LEU A 48 -0.02 28.66 16.26
CA LEU A 48 -0.51 28.21 14.96
C LEU A 48 -2.00 28.59 14.80
N SER A 49 -2.28 29.41 13.80
CA SER A 49 -3.61 29.98 13.53
C SER A 49 -4.45 29.08 12.62
N TYR A 50 -4.76 27.87 13.08
CA TYR A 50 -5.72 26.99 12.42
C TYR A 50 -7.16 27.32 12.86
N ASP A 51 -8.11 26.91 12.03
CA ASP A 51 -9.53 26.88 12.38
C ASP A 51 -9.79 25.64 13.26
N TRP A 52 -9.60 25.82 14.57
CA TRP A 52 -9.65 24.73 15.55
C TRP A 52 -11.05 24.12 15.75
N ASP A 53 -12.10 24.85 15.38
CA ASP A 53 -13.47 24.36 15.45
C ASP A 53 -13.79 23.37 14.31
N ARG A 54 -12.95 23.37 13.28
CA ARG A 54 -13.08 22.54 12.10
C ARG A 54 -11.97 21.48 11.99
N LYS A 55 -11.50 20.98 13.14
CA LYS A 55 -10.54 19.87 13.18
C LYS A 55 -11.10 18.64 12.48
N VAL A 56 -10.23 17.97 11.73
CA VAL A 56 -10.54 16.69 11.07
C VAL A 56 -9.87 15.58 11.86
N LEU A 57 -10.65 14.59 12.31
CA LEU A 57 -10.18 13.40 12.99
C LEU A 57 -10.54 12.19 12.13
N THR A 58 -9.55 11.51 11.57
CA THR A 58 -9.80 10.37 10.67
C THR A 58 -10.45 9.19 11.39
N CYS A 59 -10.30 9.11 12.70
CA CYS A 59 -10.92 8.08 13.56
C CYS A 59 -12.36 8.40 14.02
N SER A 60 -12.90 9.57 13.69
CA SER A 60 -14.28 9.91 14.05
C SER A 60 -15.29 9.30 13.07
N GLU A 61 -16.47 8.96 13.57
CA GLU A 61 -17.56 8.41 12.74
C GLU A 61 -17.94 9.35 11.60
N ASP A 62 -17.95 10.65 11.87
CA ASP A 62 -18.24 11.68 10.87
C ASP A 62 -17.26 11.65 9.70
N TYR A 63 -16.03 11.21 9.92
CA TYR A 63 -15.02 11.11 8.89
C TYR A 63 -15.01 9.71 8.26
N TYR A 64 -14.84 8.64 9.04
CA TYR A 64 -14.60 7.32 8.45
C TYR A 64 -15.81 6.73 7.72
N LYS A 65 -17.04 7.23 7.96
CA LYS A 65 -18.19 6.89 7.13
C LYS A 65 -17.96 7.13 5.64
N HIS A 66 -17.18 8.16 5.29
CA HIS A 66 -16.81 8.46 3.91
C HIS A 66 -15.83 7.44 3.34
N THR A 67 -14.87 7.00 4.16
CA THR A 67 -13.92 5.92 3.81
C THR A 67 -14.67 4.60 3.59
N GLN A 68 -15.61 4.27 4.48
CA GLN A 68 -16.47 3.09 4.34
C GLN A 68 -17.31 3.16 3.06
N LYS A 69 -17.87 4.33 2.76
CA LYS A 69 -18.64 4.54 1.52
C LYS A 69 -17.79 4.36 0.27
N LEU A 70 -16.55 4.85 0.29
CA LEU A 70 -15.61 4.67 -0.81
C LEU A 70 -15.27 3.18 -1.01
N PHE A 71 -15.05 2.45 0.08
CA PHE A 71 -14.83 1.00 0.03
C PHE A 71 -16.03 0.25 -0.58
N GLU A 72 -17.27 0.59 -0.19
CA GLU A 72 -18.48 0.02 -0.82
C GLU A 72 -18.51 0.26 -2.34
N ILE A 73 -18.15 1.46 -2.77
CA ILE A 73 -18.11 1.80 -4.19
C ILE A 73 -17.08 0.93 -4.91
N PHE A 74 -15.89 0.76 -4.34
CA PHE A 74 -14.86 -0.11 -4.91
C PHE A 74 -15.31 -1.56 -4.98
N TYR A 75 -15.95 -2.05 -3.93
CA TYR A 75 -16.49 -3.41 -3.89
C TYR A 75 -17.57 -3.61 -4.97
N LYS A 76 -18.57 -2.70 -5.05
CA LYS A 76 -19.63 -2.76 -6.06
C LYS A 76 -19.11 -2.67 -7.48
N LYS A 77 -18.00 -1.97 -7.70
CA LYS A 77 -17.32 -1.89 -9.00
C LYS A 77 -16.37 -3.05 -9.28
N GLY A 78 -16.27 -4.04 -8.39
CA GLY A 78 -15.37 -5.17 -8.52
C GLY A 78 -13.87 -4.81 -8.43
N LEU A 79 -13.57 -3.62 -7.89
CA LEU A 79 -12.19 -3.14 -7.66
C LEU A 79 -11.63 -3.61 -6.32
N ALA A 80 -12.48 -3.86 -5.33
CA ALA A 80 -12.12 -4.49 -4.06
C ALA A 80 -12.64 -5.94 -4.06
N TYR A 81 -11.79 -6.87 -3.66
CA TYR A 81 -12.13 -8.30 -3.60
C TYR A 81 -11.40 -8.98 -2.44
N LYS A 82 -11.94 -10.09 -1.98
CA LYS A 82 -11.35 -10.88 -0.90
C LYS A 82 -10.64 -12.09 -1.48
N LYS A 83 -9.44 -12.34 -1.00
CA LYS A 83 -8.59 -13.46 -1.46
C LYS A 83 -7.78 -14.01 -0.30
N GLU A 84 -7.61 -15.31 -0.27
CA GLU A 84 -6.61 -15.95 0.58
C GLU A 84 -5.23 -15.77 -0.04
N ALA A 85 -4.29 -15.26 0.74
CA ALA A 85 -2.93 -15.01 0.28
C ALA A 85 -1.93 -15.11 1.42
N LYS A 86 -0.70 -15.45 1.06
CA LYS A 86 0.43 -15.44 1.98
C LYS A 86 0.83 -14.00 2.30
N VAL A 87 0.76 -13.65 3.56
CA VAL A 87 1.16 -12.34 4.07
C VAL A 87 2.36 -12.47 5.01
N ASN A 88 3.11 -11.39 5.15
CA ASN A 88 4.13 -11.33 6.19
C ASN A 88 3.46 -11.15 7.54
N TRP A 89 3.70 -12.04 8.47
CA TRP A 89 3.11 -12.02 9.79
C TRP A 89 4.17 -11.90 10.88
N CYS A 90 4.01 -10.96 11.78
CA CYS A 90 4.82 -10.83 12.98
C CYS A 90 4.10 -11.44 14.17
N ASN A 91 4.66 -12.54 14.73
CA ASN A 91 4.07 -13.21 15.89
C ASN A 91 4.10 -12.35 17.16
N SER A 92 5.11 -11.49 17.31
CA SER A 92 5.24 -10.63 18.49
C SER A 92 4.33 -9.40 18.47
N CYS A 93 4.13 -8.81 17.28
CA CYS A 93 3.25 -7.65 17.11
C CYS A 93 1.80 -8.07 16.79
N HIS A 94 1.54 -9.36 16.56
CA HIS A 94 0.25 -9.92 16.16
C HIS A 94 -0.40 -9.20 14.98
N THR A 95 0.42 -8.89 13.94
CA THR A 95 -0.04 -8.08 12.82
C THR A 95 0.57 -8.51 11.50
N VAL A 96 -0.15 -8.16 10.41
CA VAL A 96 0.35 -8.25 9.04
C VAL A 96 1.31 -7.11 8.77
N LEU A 97 2.38 -7.38 8.04
CA LEU A 97 3.39 -6.41 7.64
C LEU A 97 3.41 -6.25 6.11
N ALA A 98 3.50 -5.02 5.64
CA ALA A 98 3.85 -4.74 4.26
C ALA A 98 5.31 -5.19 3.97
N ASN A 99 5.65 -5.36 2.68
CA ASN A 99 7.00 -5.80 2.32
C ASN A 99 8.08 -4.83 2.81
N GLU A 100 7.80 -3.53 2.76
CA GLU A 100 8.68 -2.44 3.22
C GLU A 100 8.90 -2.46 4.74
N GLN A 101 8.05 -3.17 5.48
CA GLN A 101 8.13 -3.32 6.94
C GLN A 101 8.86 -4.59 7.36
N VAL A 102 9.43 -5.33 6.40
CA VAL A 102 10.26 -6.51 6.63
C VAL A 102 11.70 -6.18 6.23
N GLU A 103 12.56 -6.03 7.20
CA GLU A 103 13.98 -5.71 7.04
C GLU A 103 14.79 -6.98 7.35
N GLU A 104 15.51 -7.51 6.37
CA GLU A 104 16.33 -8.73 6.53
C GLU A 104 15.57 -9.93 7.17
N GLY A 105 14.29 -10.11 6.78
CA GLY A 105 13.44 -11.17 7.31
C GLY A 105 12.90 -10.91 8.71
N LYS A 106 13.10 -9.71 9.25
CA LYS A 106 12.67 -9.30 10.59
C LYS A 106 11.63 -8.18 10.52
N CYS A 107 10.79 -8.09 11.53
CA CYS A 107 9.86 -7.01 11.72
C CYS A 107 10.62 -5.68 11.97
N TRP A 108 10.33 -4.66 11.19
CA TRP A 108 10.95 -3.33 11.31
C TRP A 108 10.82 -2.72 12.72
N ARG A 109 9.78 -3.10 13.47
CA ARG A 109 9.46 -2.57 14.79
C ARG A 109 10.10 -3.38 15.93
N CYS A 110 9.77 -4.67 16.06
CA CYS A 110 10.20 -5.49 17.20
C CYS A 110 11.45 -6.31 16.90
N LYS A 111 11.96 -6.27 15.66
CA LYS A 111 13.14 -7.00 15.16
C LYS A 111 13.05 -8.54 15.30
N ASN A 112 11.88 -9.07 15.64
CA ASN A 112 11.65 -10.51 15.65
C ASN A 112 11.45 -11.06 14.23
N PRO A 113 11.76 -12.35 14.00
CA PRO A 113 11.56 -13.00 12.69
C PRO A 113 10.12 -12.90 12.22
N VAL A 114 9.96 -12.67 10.92
CA VAL A 114 8.67 -12.62 10.23
C VAL A 114 8.41 -13.96 9.56
N VAL A 115 7.18 -14.45 9.66
CA VAL A 115 6.74 -15.71 9.03
C VAL A 115 5.72 -15.43 7.93
N LYS A 116 5.61 -16.35 6.98
CA LYS A 116 4.50 -16.31 6.00
C LYS A 116 3.30 -17.01 6.59
N LYS A 117 2.13 -16.38 6.50
CA LYS A 117 0.86 -16.91 7.00
C LYS A 117 -0.21 -16.73 5.95
N ASP A 118 -1.01 -17.77 5.72
CA ASP A 118 -2.16 -17.69 4.83
C ASP A 118 -3.33 -17.02 5.58
N LEU A 119 -3.80 -15.90 5.05
CA LEU A 119 -4.92 -15.14 5.60
C LEU A 119 -5.84 -14.66 4.49
N SER A 120 -7.13 -14.69 4.78
CA SER A 120 -8.12 -14.06 3.92
C SER A 120 -8.08 -12.54 4.10
N GLN A 121 -7.65 -11.85 3.04
CA GLN A 121 -7.41 -10.40 3.04
C GLN A 121 -8.20 -9.71 1.94
N TRP A 122 -8.46 -8.42 2.15
CA TRP A 122 -8.97 -7.55 1.11
C TRP A 122 -7.84 -7.08 0.19
N PHE A 123 -8.12 -7.10 -1.10
CA PHE A 123 -7.23 -6.63 -2.16
C PHE A 123 -7.93 -5.60 -3.02
N LEU A 124 -7.16 -4.68 -3.55
CA LEU A 124 -7.61 -3.74 -4.58
C LEU A 124 -6.97 -4.10 -5.92
N LYS A 125 -7.76 -4.08 -7.00
CA LYS A 125 -7.28 -4.31 -8.38
C LYS A 125 -6.53 -3.10 -8.90
N ILE A 126 -5.39 -2.76 -8.31
CA ILE A 126 -4.61 -1.57 -8.67
C ILE A 126 -4.12 -1.58 -10.11
N THR A 127 -3.91 -2.76 -10.71
CA THR A 127 -3.46 -2.91 -12.10
C THR A 127 -4.57 -2.70 -13.13
N ALA A 128 -5.85 -2.64 -12.72
CA ALA A 128 -6.97 -2.45 -13.64
C ALA A 128 -6.93 -1.11 -14.40
N TYR A 129 -6.21 -0.14 -13.86
CA TYR A 129 -6.05 1.19 -14.44
C TYR A 129 -4.63 1.48 -14.94
N ALA A 130 -3.72 0.51 -14.89
CA ALA A 130 -2.31 0.73 -15.20
C ALA A 130 -2.08 1.31 -16.60
N ASP A 131 -2.66 0.70 -17.62
CA ASP A 131 -2.52 1.17 -19.01
C ASP A 131 -3.13 2.56 -19.21
N ARG A 132 -4.31 2.82 -18.61
CA ARG A 132 -4.96 4.12 -18.67
C ARG A 132 -4.14 5.20 -17.97
N LEU A 133 -3.64 4.91 -16.75
CA LEU A 133 -2.79 5.85 -16.02
C LEU A 133 -1.52 6.18 -16.80
N LEU A 134 -0.93 5.19 -17.46
CA LEU A 134 0.25 5.41 -18.30
C LEU A 134 -0.05 6.32 -19.50
N ALA A 135 -1.15 6.07 -20.21
CA ALA A 135 -1.58 6.89 -21.34
C ALA A 135 -1.96 8.32 -20.93
N ASP A 136 -2.65 8.48 -19.79
CA ASP A 136 -3.09 9.78 -19.30
C ASP A 136 -1.90 10.71 -18.93
N LEU A 137 -0.70 10.18 -18.63
CA LEU A 137 0.50 10.99 -18.38
C LEU A 137 0.88 11.91 -19.54
N ASP A 138 0.58 11.50 -20.77
CA ASP A 138 0.89 12.30 -21.95
C ASP A 138 -0.07 13.51 -22.10
N HIS A 139 -1.20 13.45 -21.43
CA HIS A 139 -2.24 14.49 -21.41
C HIS A 139 -2.18 15.38 -20.14
N MET A 140 -1.09 15.35 -19.38
CA MET A 140 -0.91 16.13 -18.16
C MET A 140 0.18 17.21 -18.31
N PRO A 141 -0.11 18.31 -19.06
CA PRO A 141 0.92 19.32 -19.36
C PRO A 141 1.41 20.10 -18.14
N GLY A 142 0.60 20.18 -17.07
CA GLY A 142 0.97 20.84 -15.82
C GLY A 142 1.86 20.01 -14.88
N TRP A 143 2.17 18.75 -15.23
CA TRP A 143 3.01 17.91 -14.40
C TRP A 143 4.48 18.00 -14.85
N PRO A 144 5.44 18.13 -13.90
CA PRO A 144 6.86 18.11 -14.23
C PRO A 144 7.28 16.78 -14.86
N GLU A 145 8.14 16.82 -15.89
CA GLU A 145 8.58 15.61 -16.58
C GLU A 145 9.27 14.60 -15.65
N ARG A 146 9.98 15.05 -14.63
CA ARG A 146 10.56 14.17 -13.61
C ARG A 146 9.49 13.31 -12.93
N VAL A 147 8.34 13.91 -12.59
CA VAL A 147 7.22 13.18 -11.94
C VAL A 147 6.60 12.18 -12.90
N LYS A 148 6.36 12.57 -14.16
CA LYS A 148 5.84 11.66 -15.19
C LYS A 148 6.78 10.47 -15.41
N THR A 149 8.08 10.70 -15.46
CA THR A 149 9.09 9.63 -15.59
C THR A 149 9.04 8.67 -14.41
N MET A 150 8.93 9.19 -13.17
CA MET A 150 8.79 8.35 -11.98
C MET A 150 7.52 7.49 -12.05
N GLN A 151 6.39 8.05 -12.50
CA GLN A 151 5.14 7.31 -12.66
C GLN A 151 5.24 6.23 -13.75
N ARG A 152 5.84 6.55 -14.92
CA ARG A 152 6.07 5.56 -15.97
C ARG A 152 6.94 4.39 -15.49
N ASN A 153 8.01 4.69 -14.78
CA ASN A 153 8.91 3.67 -14.23
C ASN A 153 8.22 2.82 -13.15
N TRP A 154 7.36 3.43 -12.33
CA TRP A 154 6.60 2.71 -11.31
C TRP A 154 5.58 1.74 -11.91
N ILE A 155 4.84 2.18 -12.93
CA ILE A 155 3.89 1.31 -13.66
C ILE A 155 4.65 0.19 -14.37
N GLY A 156 5.81 0.48 -14.95
CA GLY A 156 6.76 -0.51 -15.45
C GLY A 156 6.19 -1.41 -16.53
N ARG A 157 5.44 -0.84 -17.51
CA ARG A 157 4.92 -1.65 -18.62
C ARG A 157 6.06 -2.28 -19.39
N SER A 158 6.03 -3.60 -19.50
CA SER A 158 6.97 -4.37 -20.32
C SER A 158 6.21 -5.27 -21.29
N THR A 159 6.85 -5.54 -22.43
CA THR A 159 6.34 -6.49 -23.42
C THR A 159 7.31 -7.64 -23.52
N GLY A 160 6.83 -8.85 -23.63
CA GLY A 160 7.68 -10.03 -23.77
C GLY A 160 7.04 -11.08 -24.64
N THR A 161 7.82 -12.10 -24.95
CA THR A 161 7.41 -13.23 -25.77
C THR A 161 7.37 -14.49 -24.91
N GLN A 162 6.30 -15.23 -25.06
CA GLN A 162 6.19 -16.57 -24.49
C GLN A 162 6.45 -17.59 -25.58
N PHE A 163 7.27 -18.57 -25.29
CA PHE A 163 7.53 -19.72 -26.15
C PHE A 163 7.84 -20.94 -25.28
N SER A 164 7.98 -22.11 -25.90
CA SER A 164 8.26 -23.35 -25.15
C SER A 164 9.51 -24.03 -25.70
N PHE A 165 10.31 -24.59 -24.80
CA PHE A 165 11.36 -25.54 -25.16
C PHE A 165 10.81 -26.93 -25.13
N THR A 166 11.18 -27.75 -26.15
CA THR A 166 10.93 -29.19 -26.16
C THR A 166 12.03 -29.91 -25.41
N VAL A 167 11.65 -30.93 -24.63
CA VAL A 167 12.60 -31.78 -23.93
C VAL A 167 12.84 -33.03 -24.77
N GLU A 168 14.09 -33.34 -25.08
CA GLU A 168 14.46 -34.51 -25.86
C GLU A 168 14.04 -35.80 -25.12
N GLY A 169 13.31 -36.65 -25.79
CA GLY A 169 12.79 -37.93 -25.22
C GLY A 169 11.56 -37.78 -24.34
N MET A 170 10.91 -36.62 -24.29
CA MET A 170 9.65 -36.37 -23.56
C MET A 170 8.65 -35.63 -24.44
N ASP A 171 7.35 -35.90 -24.26
CA ASP A 171 6.27 -35.14 -24.92
C ASP A 171 6.00 -33.79 -24.22
N GLU A 172 6.65 -33.54 -23.08
CA GLU A 172 6.47 -32.35 -22.29
C GLU A 172 7.22 -31.13 -22.86
N GLN A 173 6.60 -29.99 -22.76
CA GLN A 173 7.19 -28.71 -23.16
C GLN A 173 7.36 -27.82 -21.91
N ILE A 174 8.47 -27.11 -21.85
CA ILE A 174 8.75 -26.16 -20.78
C ILE A 174 8.43 -24.75 -21.29
N PRO A 175 7.30 -24.14 -20.85
CA PRO A 175 6.95 -22.78 -21.22
C PRO A 175 7.88 -21.79 -20.53
N VAL A 176 8.38 -20.82 -21.27
CA VAL A 176 9.23 -19.74 -20.78
C VAL A 176 8.70 -18.40 -21.27
N TYR A 177 8.96 -17.36 -20.50
CA TYR A 177 8.65 -15.98 -20.85
C TYR A 177 9.92 -15.14 -20.76
N THR A 178 10.15 -14.28 -21.76
CA THR A 178 11.28 -13.36 -21.76
C THR A 178 10.88 -12.00 -22.34
N THR A 179 11.46 -10.93 -21.81
CA THR A 179 11.43 -9.58 -22.41
C THR A 179 12.53 -9.37 -23.46
N ARG A 180 13.44 -10.33 -23.61
CA ARG A 180 14.59 -10.29 -24.51
C ARG A 180 14.63 -11.55 -25.39
N VAL A 181 13.60 -11.71 -26.24
CA VAL A 181 13.53 -12.85 -27.16
C VAL A 181 14.71 -12.89 -28.15
N ASP A 182 15.31 -11.77 -28.43
CA ASP A 182 16.52 -11.65 -29.25
C ASP A 182 17.70 -12.46 -28.71
N THR A 183 17.74 -12.78 -27.42
CA THR A 183 18.80 -13.56 -26.79
C THR A 183 18.57 -15.06 -26.79
N VAL A 184 17.43 -15.56 -27.31
CA VAL A 184 17.06 -16.97 -27.24
C VAL A 184 18.09 -17.90 -27.88
N TYR A 185 18.72 -17.48 -28.97
CA TYR A 185 19.75 -18.27 -29.66
C TYR A 185 21.08 -18.38 -28.89
N GLY A 186 21.23 -17.62 -27.81
CA GLY A 186 22.36 -17.70 -26.90
C GLY A 186 22.15 -18.59 -25.69
N VAL A 187 20.98 -19.22 -25.57
CA VAL A 187 20.66 -20.12 -24.45
C VAL A 187 21.48 -21.40 -24.56
N THR A 188 22.25 -21.72 -23.53
CA THR A 188 23.10 -22.90 -23.46
C THR A 188 22.63 -23.93 -22.42
N TYR A 189 21.85 -23.51 -21.43
CA TYR A 189 21.26 -24.40 -20.42
C TYR A 189 20.02 -23.78 -19.80
N MET A 190 19.20 -24.61 -19.14
CA MET A 190 18.03 -24.21 -18.38
C MET A 190 18.07 -24.88 -17.01
N VAL A 191 17.63 -24.14 -15.97
CA VAL A 191 17.48 -24.67 -14.61
C VAL A 191 16.02 -24.58 -14.22
N LEU A 192 15.47 -25.67 -13.70
CA LEU A 192 14.14 -25.73 -13.10
C LEU A 192 14.28 -25.53 -11.59
N ALA A 193 13.35 -24.72 -11.01
CA ALA A 193 13.33 -24.42 -9.58
C ALA A 193 12.41 -25.41 -8.81
#